data_eaf14a11a2367b36d44bd7cf024e175f
#
_entry.id   eaf14a11a2367b36d44bd7cf024e175f
#
_cell.length_a   1.000
_cell.length_b   1.000
_cell.length_c   1.000
_cell.angle_alpha   90.00
_cell.angle_beta   90.00
_cell.angle_gamma   90.00
#
_symmetry.space_group_name_H-M   'P 1'
#
loop_
_entity.id
_entity.type
_entity.pdbx_description
1 polymer ?
#
loop_
_entity_poly.entity_id
_entity_poly.type
_entity_poly.pdbx_seq_one_letter_code
_entity_poly.pdbx_strand_id
1 'polypeptide(L)'
;QLRATGSVLAFDGFIKVYQEGRDDSADDEDEQRLPRLEQGQLLNREEVKAEQHFTAPPPRYSEATLVKKMEELGIGRPSTYASIISVLQDREYVRLDQRRFIPAERGRVVVAFLSNFFRRYVEYDFTADLEEQLDDISGGRLAWKKVLNAFWTDFHKLIEETQELRISEVIDALDDTLGEHFFP
;
A
#
# COMPACT_ATOMS: atom_id res chain seq x y z
N GLN A 1 -11.83 25.75 -25.27
CA GLN A 1 -10.55 25.13 -25.59
C GLN A 1 -10.70 23.61 -25.48
N LEU A 2 -10.40 22.87 -26.54
CA LEU A 2 -10.41 21.41 -26.57
C LEU A 2 -8.99 20.91 -26.31
N ARG A 3 -8.84 19.82 -25.57
CA ARG A 3 -7.56 19.17 -25.26
C ARG A 3 -7.68 17.66 -25.45
N ALA A 4 -6.74 17.06 -26.17
CA ALA A 4 -6.52 15.62 -26.18
C ALA A 4 -5.15 15.35 -25.57
N THR A 5 -5.07 14.37 -24.68
CA THR A 5 -3.82 13.95 -24.03
C THR A 5 -3.60 12.48 -24.32
N GLY A 6 -2.44 12.13 -24.83
CA GLY A 6 -2.10 10.76 -25.17
C GLY A 6 -0.66 10.67 -25.70
N SER A 7 -0.24 9.46 -26.06
CA SER A 7 1.09 9.17 -26.58
C SER A 7 1.07 8.89 -28.08
N VAL A 8 2.10 9.31 -28.79
CA VAL A 8 2.34 8.96 -30.20
C VAL A 8 3.61 8.10 -30.25
N LEU A 9 3.49 6.87 -30.74
CA LEU A 9 4.64 6.00 -30.90
C LEU A 9 5.53 6.54 -32.05
N ALA A 10 6.73 7.00 -31.69
CA ALA A 10 7.69 7.50 -32.66
C ALA A 10 8.60 6.40 -33.21
N PHE A 11 8.93 5.40 -32.40
CA PHE A 11 9.78 4.28 -32.79
C PHE A 11 9.48 3.07 -31.89
N ASP A 12 9.27 1.89 -32.47
CA ASP A 12 8.85 0.69 -31.78
C ASP A 12 9.91 0.15 -30.79
N GLY A 13 11.20 0.31 -31.11
CA GLY A 13 12.30 -0.10 -30.25
C GLY A 13 12.14 -1.51 -29.72
N PHE A 14 12.35 -1.69 -28.40
CA PHE A 14 12.20 -2.94 -27.70
C PHE A 14 10.72 -3.37 -27.52
N ILE A 15 9.76 -2.48 -27.64
CA ILE A 15 8.32 -2.76 -27.55
C ILE A 15 7.90 -3.80 -28.60
N LYS A 16 8.64 -3.87 -29.72
CA LYS A 16 8.41 -4.86 -30.78
C LYS A 16 8.65 -6.30 -30.32
N VAL A 17 9.47 -6.49 -29.30
CA VAL A 17 9.87 -7.81 -28.77
C VAL A 17 9.28 -8.06 -27.39
N TYR A 18 9.16 -7.02 -26.57
CA TYR A 18 8.72 -7.07 -25.19
C TYR A 18 7.79 -5.92 -24.87
N GLN A 19 6.60 -6.24 -24.41
CA GLN A 19 5.65 -5.28 -23.87
C GLN A 19 5.45 -5.60 -22.38
N GLU A 20 5.83 -4.66 -21.53
CA GLU A 20 5.68 -4.80 -20.09
C GLU A 20 4.20 -4.72 -19.70
N GLY A 21 3.67 -5.78 -19.11
CA GLY A 21 2.32 -5.78 -18.55
C GLY A 21 2.27 -4.95 -17.26
N ARG A 22 1.32 -4.03 -17.15
CA ARG A 22 1.04 -3.31 -15.91
C ARG A 22 -0.15 -3.95 -15.21
N ASP A 23 0.03 -4.31 -13.94
CA ASP A 23 -1.03 -4.94 -13.13
C ASP A 23 -2.24 -4.01 -12.87
N ASP A 24 -2.07 -2.71 -13.02
CA ASP A 24 -3.05 -1.69 -12.66
C ASP A 24 -3.73 -0.96 -13.83
N SER A 25 -3.35 -1.26 -15.09
CA SER A 25 -3.86 -0.57 -16.28
C SER A 25 -4.46 -1.54 -17.29
N ALA A 26 -5.58 -2.18 -16.93
CA ALA A 26 -6.20 -3.16 -17.83
C ALA A 26 -6.96 -2.53 -19.02
N ASP A 27 -7.36 -1.25 -18.97
CA ASP A 27 -8.28 -0.68 -19.95
C ASP A 27 -7.86 0.67 -20.59
N ASP A 28 -6.84 1.37 -20.05
CA ASP A 28 -6.59 2.77 -20.47
C ASP A 28 -5.48 2.98 -21.51
N GLU A 29 -4.63 2.01 -21.80
CA GLU A 29 -3.45 2.26 -22.66
C GLU A 29 -3.75 2.29 -24.16
N ASP A 30 -4.73 1.55 -24.64
CA ASP A 30 -5.12 1.60 -26.05
C ASP A 30 -5.96 2.85 -26.36
N GLU A 31 -6.69 3.40 -25.40
CA GLU A 31 -7.46 4.64 -25.57
C GLU A 31 -6.59 5.90 -25.59
N GLN A 32 -5.35 5.85 -25.06
CA GLN A 32 -4.48 7.02 -24.98
C GLN A 32 -3.49 7.15 -26.15
N ARG A 33 -3.57 6.30 -27.17
CA ARG A 33 -2.75 6.44 -28.36
C ARG A 33 -3.38 7.46 -29.30
N LEU A 34 -2.65 8.55 -29.53
CA LEU A 34 -3.07 9.57 -30.48
C LEU A 34 -2.45 9.30 -31.84
N PRO A 35 -3.18 9.59 -32.96
CA PRO A 35 -2.60 9.60 -34.27
C PRO A 35 -1.57 10.73 -34.38
N ARG A 36 -0.61 10.58 -35.27
CA ARG A 36 0.35 11.65 -35.54
C ARG A 36 -0.37 12.81 -36.27
N LEU A 37 -0.40 13.96 -35.61
CA LEU A 37 -1.04 15.18 -36.11
C LEU A 37 0.00 16.27 -36.35
N GLU A 38 -0.25 17.14 -37.32
CA GLU A 38 0.58 18.28 -37.61
C GLU A 38 -0.11 19.60 -37.23
N GLN A 39 0.68 20.60 -36.90
CA GLN A 39 0.14 21.91 -36.54
C GLN A 39 -0.60 22.53 -37.75
N GLY A 40 -1.84 22.96 -37.55
CA GLY A 40 -2.70 23.52 -38.60
C GLY A 40 -3.48 22.48 -39.41
N GLN A 41 -3.35 21.19 -39.11
CA GLN A 41 -4.16 20.15 -39.72
C GLN A 41 -5.63 20.32 -39.37
N LEU A 42 -6.50 20.29 -40.39
CA LEU A 42 -7.95 20.33 -40.18
C LEU A 42 -8.46 18.96 -39.73
N LEU A 43 -9.23 18.96 -38.64
CA LEU A 43 -9.88 17.78 -38.14
C LEU A 43 -11.38 17.90 -38.33
N ASN A 44 -12.02 16.81 -38.77
CA ASN A 44 -13.46 16.74 -38.89
C ASN A 44 -14.04 16.35 -37.52
N ARG A 45 -15.04 17.10 -37.05
CA ARG A 45 -15.79 16.73 -35.86
C ARG A 45 -16.85 15.73 -36.27
N GLU A 46 -16.76 14.52 -35.72
CA GLU A 46 -17.76 13.47 -35.95
C GLU A 46 -18.92 13.60 -34.98
N GLU A 47 -18.61 13.64 -33.66
CA GLU A 47 -19.61 13.64 -32.60
C GLU A 47 -19.15 14.48 -31.42
N VAL A 48 -20.09 14.99 -30.63
CA VAL A 48 -19.84 15.57 -29.30
C VAL A 48 -20.72 14.85 -28.31
N LYS A 49 -20.11 14.06 -27.43
CA LYS A 49 -20.79 13.34 -26.35
C LYS A 49 -20.55 14.06 -25.04
N ALA A 50 -21.63 14.27 -24.28
CA ALA A 50 -21.54 14.72 -22.90
C ALA A 50 -21.58 13.49 -22.00
N GLU A 51 -20.47 13.18 -21.33
CA GLU A 51 -20.34 12.05 -20.42
C GLU A 51 -20.13 12.54 -18.99
N GLN A 52 -20.84 11.93 -18.07
CA GLN A 52 -20.66 12.19 -16.64
C GLN A 52 -19.68 11.17 -16.08
N HIS A 53 -18.59 11.67 -15.49
CA HIS A 53 -17.58 10.84 -14.83
C HIS A 53 -17.55 11.14 -13.33
N PHE A 54 -17.35 10.10 -12.54
CA PHE A 54 -17.16 10.19 -11.10
C PHE A 54 -15.73 9.76 -10.76
N THR A 55 -15.15 10.39 -9.74
CA THR A 55 -13.87 9.94 -9.21
C THR A 55 -14.01 8.55 -8.62
N ALA A 56 -13.10 7.64 -8.99
CA ALA A 56 -13.01 6.31 -8.38
C ALA A 56 -12.07 6.34 -7.17
N PRO A 57 -12.31 5.51 -6.15
CA PRO A 57 -11.37 5.33 -5.06
C PRO A 57 -10.07 4.69 -5.58
N PRO A 58 -8.93 4.87 -4.87
CA PRO A 58 -7.70 4.18 -5.23
C PRO A 58 -7.91 2.66 -5.31
N PRO A 59 -7.29 1.98 -6.28
CA PRO A 59 -7.41 0.53 -6.40
C PRO A 59 -6.81 -0.18 -5.19
N ARG A 60 -7.29 -1.37 -4.88
CA ARG A 60 -6.69 -2.25 -3.87
C ARG A 60 -5.29 -2.66 -4.32
N TYR A 61 -4.38 -2.84 -3.37
CA TYR A 61 -3.03 -3.28 -3.66
C TYR A 61 -2.99 -4.70 -4.25
N SER A 62 -2.20 -4.87 -5.30
CA SER A 62 -1.67 -6.18 -5.70
C SER A 62 -0.38 -6.47 -4.92
N GLU A 63 0.18 -7.68 -5.07
CA GLU A 63 1.49 -8.00 -4.45
C GLU A 63 2.57 -7.00 -4.91
N ALA A 64 2.64 -6.73 -6.21
CA ALA A 64 3.64 -5.82 -6.78
C ALA A 64 3.47 -4.38 -6.29
N THR A 65 2.22 -3.87 -6.27
CA THR A 65 1.97 -2.50 -5.82
C THR A 65 2.12 -2.33 -4.31
N LEU A 66 1.87 -3.39 -3.54
CA LEU A 66 2.15 -3.39 -2.10
C LEU A 66 3.66 -3.35 -1.82
N VAL A 67 4.45 -4.19 -2.50
CA VAL A 67 5.92 -4.18 -2.40
C VAL A 67 6.47 -2.80 -2.75
N LYS A 68 6.03 -2.23 -3.88
CA LYS A 68 6.42 -0.89 -4.28
C LYS A 68 6.09 0.15 -3.19
N LYS A 69 4.91 0.05 -2.57
CA LYS A 69 4.52 0.97 -1.51
C LYS A 69 5.35 0.81 -0.24
N MET A 70 5.68 -0.43 0.13
CA MET A 70 6.58 -0.72 1.25
C MET A 70 7.98 -0.15 1.01
N GLU A 71 8.51 -0.31 -0.21
CA GLU A 71 9.79 0.25 -0.62
C GLU A 71 9.80 1.79 -0.54
N GLU A 72 8.76 2.45 -1.06
CA GLU A 72 8.59 3.90 -0.98
C GLU A 72 8.56 4.42 0.47
N LEU A 73 8.03 3.63 1.40
CA LEU A 73 7.92 3.96 2.81
C LEU A 73 9.12 3.51 3.65
N GLY A 74 10.10 2.80 3.06
CA GLY A 74 11.25 2.25 3.78
C GLY A 74 10.91 1.06 4.69
N ILE A 75 9.75 0.42 4.50
CA ILE A 75 9.26 -0.70 5.31
C ILE A 75 9.70 -2.02 4.69
N GLY A 76 10.48 -2.79 5.43
CA GLY A 76 11.05 -4.06 4.94
C GLY A 76 12.25 -3.85 4.02
N ARG A 77 12.75 -4.97 3.49
CA ARG A 77 13.88 -5.02 2.55
C ARG A 77 13.59 -6.08 1.49
N PRO A 78 14.27 -6.10 0.35
CA PRO A 78 14.04 -7.10 -0.70
C PRO A 78 14.01 -8.53 -0.19
N SER A 79 14.80 -8.87 0.81
CA SER A 79 14.84 -10.20 1.43
C SER A 79 13.62 -10.53 2.29
N THR A 80 12.82 -9.56 2.70
CA THR A 80 11.70 -9.74 3.63
C THR A 80 10.32 -9.53 2.99
N TYR A 81 10.21 -8.88 1.84
CA TYR A 81 8.91 -8.59 1.23
C TYR A 81 8.04 -9.83 1.00
N ALA A 82 8.63 -10.88 0.42
CA ALA A 82 7.88 -12.11 0.16
C ALA A 82 7.36 -12.76 1.45
N SER A 83 8.17 -12.79 2.51
CA SER A 83 7.76 -13.36 3.80
C SER A 83 6.68 -12.52 4.48
N ILE A 84 6.72 -11.19 4.37
CA ILE A 84 5.67 -10.31 4.88
C ILE A 84 4.33 -10.61 4.20
N ILE A 85 4.34 -10.69 2.86
CA ILE A 85 3.14 -11.00 2.08
C ILE A 85 2.57 -12.38 2.44
N SER A 86 3.44 -13.40 2.56
CA SER A 86 3.00 -14.74 3.00
C SER A 86 2.34 -14.69 4.38
N VAL A 87 2.94 -14.00 5.34
CA VAL A 87 2.39 -13.87 6.69
C VAL A 87 1.00 -13.22 6.69
N LEU A 88 0.77 -12.20 5.86
CA LEU A 88 -0.55 -11.56 5.75
C LEU A 88 -1.63 -12.55 5.30
N GLN A 89 -1.30 -13.45 4.38
CA GLN A 89 -2.21 -14.47 3.87
C GLN A 89 -2.34 -15.65 4.83
N ASP A 90 -1.23 -16.19 5.34
CA ASP A 90 -1.20 -17.36 6.24
C ASP A 90 -1.96 -17.09 7.54
N ARG A 91 -1.93 -15.85 8.03
CA ARG A 91 -2.67 -15.42 9.22
C ARG A 91 -4.10 -14.99 8.91
N GLU A 92 -4.52 -15.08 7.66
CA GLU A 92 -5.85 -14.64 7.21
C GLU A 92 -6.15 -13.17 7.55
N TYR A 93 -5.13 -12.31 7.53
CA TYR A 93 -5.32 -10.86 7.69
C TYR A 93 -5.86 -10.22 6.42
N VAL A 94 -5.54 -10.81 5.30
CA VAL A 94 -6.04 -10.44 3.97
C VAL A 94 -6.44 -11.69 3.20
N ARG A 95 -7.34 -11.52 2.25
CA ARG A 95 -7.65 -12.49 1.21
C ARG A 95 -7.30 -11.93 -0.15
N LEU A 96 -6.95 -12.79 -1.09
CA LEU A 96 -6.77 -12.41 -2.49
C LEU A 96 -8.08 -12.55 -3.26
N ASP A 97 -8.45 -11.51 -3.95
CA ASP A 97 -9.52 -11.51 -4.94
C ASP A 97 -9.02 -10.82 -6.21
N GLN A 98 -9.08 -11.52 -7.35
CA GLN A 98 -8.56 -11.04 -8.63
C GLN A 98 -7.15 -10.42 -8.53
N ARG A 99 -6.24 -11.10 -7.81
CA ARG A 99 -4.86 -10.64 -7.49
C ARG A 99 -4.78 -9.38 -6.63
N ARG A 100 -5.87 -8.94 -6.00
CA ARG A 100 -5.92 -7.79 -5.11
C ARG A 100 -6.10 -8.22 -3.67
N PHE A 101 -5.39 -7.56 -2.76
CA PHE A 101 -5.55 -7.79 -1.33
C PHE A 101 -6.81 -7.11 -0.81
N ILE A 102 -7.67 -7.92 -0.20
CA ILE A 102 -8.85 -7.43 0.51
C ILE A 102 -8.64 -7.71 2.00
N PRO A 103 -8.68 -6.67 2.86
CA PRO A 103 -8.61 -6.87 4.30
C PRO A 103 -9.71 -7.81 4.79
N ALA A 104 -9.32 -8.84 5.55
CA ALA A 104 -10.23 -9.75 6.22
C ALA A 104 -10.61 -9.22 7.61
N GLU A 105 -11.70 -9.73 8.19
CA GLU A 105 -12.19 -9.31 9.50
C GLU A 105 -11.10 -9.43 10.59
N ARG A 106 -10.39 -10.56 10.61
CA ARG A 106 -9.26 -10.77 11.53
C ARG A 106 -8.20 -9.69 11.39
N GLY A 107 -7.85 -9.29 10.17
CA GLY A 107 -6.87 -8.22 9.92
C GLY A 107 -7.35 -6.88 10.46
N ARG A 108 -8.64 -6.56 10.28
CA ARG A 108 -9.24 -5.32 10.79
C ARG A 108 -9.22 -5.24 12.31
N VAL A 109 -9.61 -6.34 12.99
CA VAL A 109 -9.58 -6.42 14.45
C VAL A 109 -8.15 -6.26 14.99
N VAL A 110 -7.18 -6.94 14.39
CA VAL A 110 -5.76 -6.84 14.79
C VAL A 110 -5.24 -5.41 14.59
N VAL A 111 -5.54 -4.79 13.47
CA VAL A 111 -5.12 -3.40 13.21
C VAL A 111 -5.78 -2.44 14.20
N ALA A 112 -7.07 -2.58 14.47
CA ALA A 112 -7.78 -1.77 15.45
C ALA A 112 -7.17 -1.91 16.85
N PHE A 113 -6.92 -3.14 17.31
CA PHE A 113 -6.28 -3.41 18.59
C PHE A 113 -4.90 -2.76 18.69
N LEU A 114 -4.04 -2.99 17.69
CA LEU A 114 -2.70 -2.44 17.69
C LEU A 114 -2.69 -0.90 17.59
N SER A 115 -3.61 -0.31 16.84
CA SER A 115 -3.73 1.15 16.73
C SER A 115 -4.19 1.81 18.03
N ASN A 116 -4.99 1.12 18.83
CA ASN A 116 -5.44 1.64 20.13
C ASN A 116 -4.38 1.49 21.23
N PHE A 117 -3.71 0.32 21.30
CA PHE A 117 -2.85 -0.01 22.43
C PHE A 117 -1.35 0.01 22.12
N PHE A 118 -0.96 -0.09 20.85
CA PHE A 118 0.43 -0.14 20.38
C PHE A 118 0.68 0.82 19.22
N ARG A 119 0.00 1.95 19.20
CA ARG A 119 -0.04 2.88 18.08
C ARG A 119 1.33 3.19 17.47
N ARG A 120 2.31 3.55 18.31
CA ARG A 120 3.66 3.88 17.87
C ARG A 120 4.29 2.77 17.02
N TYR A 121 4.03 1.50 17.36
CA TYR A 121 4.66 0.33 16.71
C TYR A 121 4.02 -0.07 15.38
N VAL A 122 2.86 0.49 15.06
CA VAL A 122 2.17 0.29 13.78
C VAL A 122 2.24 1.49 12.85
N GLU A 123 2.86 2.58 13.29
CA GLU A 123 3.15 3.73 12.44
C GLU A 123 4.26 3.39 11.44
N TYR A 124 4.11 3.87 10.20
CA TYR A 124 5.04 3.57 9.11
C TYR A 124 6.45 4.07 9.42
N ASP A 125 6.56 5.27 9.98
CA ASP A 125 7.84 5.91 10.31
C ASP A 125 8.61 5.11 11.34
N PHE A 126 7.94 4.53 12.35
CA PHE A 126 8.59 3.70 13.35
C PHE A 126 9.28 2.48 12.73
N THR A 127 8.60 1.79 11.81
CA THR A 127 9.17 0.62 11.13
C THR A 127 10.31 1.02 10.21
N ALA A 128 10.17 2.12 9.46
CA ALA A 128 11.20 2.64 8.59
C ALA A 128 12.47 3.04 9.37
N ASP A 129 12.31 3.76 10.48
CA ASP A 129 13.41 4.17 11.36
C ASP A 129 14.13 2.96 11.97
N LEU A 130 13.38 1.92 12.35
CA LEU A 130 13.98 0.69 12.89
C LEU A 130 14.77 -0.05 11.82
N GLU A 131 14.29 -0.14 10.61
CA GLU A 131 15.00 -0.73 9.47
C GLU A 131 16.30 0.05 9.16
N GLU A 132 16.28 1.38 9.24
CA GLU A 132 17.48 2.21 9.07
C GLU A 132 18.49 1.97 10.19
N GLN A 133 18.03 1.88 11.44
CA GLN A 133 18.90 1.53 12.57
C GLN A 133 19.54 0.13 12.41
N LEU A 134 18.81 -0.85 11.85
CA LEU A 134 19.34 -2.17 11.54
C LEU A 134 20.42 -2.11 10.45
N ASP A 135 20.23 -1.28 9.43
CA ASP A 135 21.25 -1.03 8.41
C ASP A 135 22.50 -0.36 9.01
N ASP A 136 22.32 0.57 9.94
CA ASP A 136 23.43 1.19 10.68
C ASP A 136 24.20 0.20 11.56
N ILE A 137 23.51 -0.73 12.20
CA ILE A 137 24.13 -1.81 12.94
C ILE A 137 24.95 -2.69 12.00
N SER A 138 24.38 -3.07 10.86
CA SER A 138 25.08 -3.87 9.84
C SER A 138 26.31 -3.16 9.30
N GLY A 139 26.25 -1.84 9.14
CA GLY A 139 27.37 -0.99 8.73
C GLY A 139 28.37 -0.67 9.85
N GLY A 140 28.20 -1.18 11.07
CA GLY A 140 29.08 -0.92 12.22
C GLY A 140 28.98 0.50 12.79
N ARG A 141 27.99 1.29 12.39
CA ARG A 141 27.79 2.67 12.86
C ARG A 141 27.01 2.75 14.17
N LEU A 142 26.24 1.71 14.51
CA LEU A 142 25.38 1.67 15.68
C LEU A 142 25.53 0.35 16.44
N ALA A 143 25.51 0.40 17.78
CA ALA A 143 25.60 -0.79 18.61
C ALA A 143 24.22 -1.44 18.77
N TRP A 144 24.06 -2.69 18.34
CA TRP A 144 22.78 -3.40 18.36
C TRP A 144 22.14 -3.50 19.75
N LYS A 145 22.95 -3.65 20.82
CA LYS A 145 22.44 -3.69 22.20
C LYS A 145 21.75 -2.39 22.61
N LYS A 146 22.24 -1.25 22.12
CA LYS A 146 21.63 0.05 22.42
C LYS A 146 20.25 0.16 21.79
N VAL A 147 20.11 -0.24 20.53
CA VAL A 147 18.83 -0.23 19.81
C VAL A 147 17.85 -1.18 20.47
N LEU A 148 18.29 -2.41 20.75
CA LEU A 148 17.43 -3.42 21.36
C LEU A 148 16.95 -3.00 22.76
N ASN A 149 17.84 -2.43 23.59
CA ASN A 149 17.45 -1.95 24.92
C ASN A 149 16.45 -0.79 24.85
N ALA A 150 16.66 0.17 23.95
CA ALA A 150 15.74 1.27 23.77
C ALA A 150 14.36 0.78 23.32
N PHE A 151 14.33 -0.09 22.31
CA PHE A 151 13.08 -0.72 21.86
C PHE A 151 12.37 -1.48 22.99
N TRP A 152 13.10 -2.34 23.67
CA TRP A 152 12.53 -3.21 24.72
C TRP A 152 11.97 -2.43 25.91
N THR A 153 12.65 -1.38 26.34
CA THR A 153 12.22 -0.57 27.50
C THR A 153 10.83 0.00 27.29
N ASP A 154 10.61 0.64 26.13
CA ASP A 154 9.32 1.25 25.81
C ASP A 154 8.25 0.19 25.52
N PHE A 155 8.62 -0.86 24.79
CA PHE A 155 7.69 -1.91 24.39
C PHE A 155 7.21 -2.74 25.60
N HIS A 156 8.14 -3.10 26.50
CA HIS A 156 7.81 -3.86 27.71
C HIS A 156 6.84 -3.11 28.62
N LYS A 157 7.02 -1.81 28.76
CA LYS A 157 6.10 -0.97 29.53
C LYS A 157 4.67 -1.03 28.98
N LEU A 158 4.51 -0.96 27.66
CA LEU A 158 3.19 -1.10 27.03
C LEU A 158 2.58 -2.50 27.21
N ILE A 159 3.41 -3.55 27.21
CA ILE A 159 2.95 -4.90 27.51
C ILE A 159 2.39 -4.97 28.94
N GLU A 160 3.10 -4.42 29.93
CA GLU A 160 2.65 -4.39 31.30
C GLU A 160 1.33 -3.61 31.45
N GLU A 161 1.23 -2.44 30.85
CA GLU A 161 0.00 -1.63 30.84
C GLU A 161 -1.17 -2.38 30.17
N THR A 162 -0.90 -3.09 29.07
CA THR A 162 -1.93 -3.85 28.35
C THR A 162 -2.40 -5.09 29.12
N GLN A 163 -1.53 -5.72 29.94
CA GLN A 163 -1.92 -6.86 30.76
C GLN A 163 -2.89 -6.49 31.89
N GLU A 164 -2.90 -5.24 32.31
CA GLU A 164 -3.82 -4.74 33.35
C GLU A 164 -5.22 -4.39 32.81
N LEU A 165 -5.37 -4.32 31.47
CA LEU A 165 -6.64 -3.99 30.83
C LEU A 165 -7.69 -5.08 31.07
N ARG A 166 -8.92 -4.67 31.34
CA ARG A 166 -10.07 -5.56 31.37
C ARG A 166 -10.53 -5.88 29.96
N ILE A 167 -11.05 -7.08 29.78
CA ILE A 167 -11.59 -7.51 28.47
C ILE A 167 -12.69 -6.54 28.00
N SER A 168 -13.51 -6.01 28.90
CA SER A 168 -14.54 -5.01 28.56
C SER A 168 -13.94 -3.73 27.97
N GLU A 169 -12.85 -3.21 28.53
CA GLU A 169 -12.19 -1.99 28.03
C GLU A 169 -11.61 -2.20 26.64
N VAL A 170 -11.09 -3.40 26.36
CA VAL A 170 -10.60 -3.77 25.03
C VAL A 170 -11.77 -3.86 24.04
N ILE A 171 -12.88 -4.47 24.42
CA ILE A 171 -14.08 -4.58 23.58
C ILE A 171 -14.63 -3.19 23.27
N ASP A 172 -14.78 -2.33 24.27
CA ASP A 172 -15.29 -0.96 24.09
C ASP A 172 -14.40 -0.16 23.10
N ALA A 173 -13.07 -0.26 23.26
CA ALA A 173 -12.14 0.40 22.34
C ALA A 173 -12.20 -0.15 20.90
N LEU A 174 -12.46 -1.44 20.74
CA LEU A 174 -12.64 -2.07 19.43
C LEU A 174 -13.99 -1.68 18.81
N ASP A 175 -15.06 -1.62 19.61
CA ASP A 175 -16.38 -1.19 19.16
C ASP A 175 -16.36 0.27 18.69
N ASP A 176 -15.70 1.16 19.42
CA ASP A 176 -15.51 2.56 19.02
C ASP A 176 -14.77 2.68 17.67
N THR A 177 -13.83 1.77 17.40
CA THR A 177 -13.02 1.82 16.17
C THR A 177 -13.67 1.12 14.99
N LEU A 178 -14.40 0.03 15.23
CA LEU A 178 -14.90 -0.89 14.20
C LEU A 178 -16.44 -0.98 14.18
N GLY A 179 -17.14 -0.36 15.14
CA GLY A 179 -18.59 -0.51 15.30
C GLY A 179 -19.36 -0.22 14.02
N GLU A 180 -19.03 0.87 13.32
CA GLU A 180 -19.65 1.23 12.04
C GLU A 180 -19.40 0.21 10.92
N HIS A 181 -18.29 -0.54 11.01
CA HIS A 181 -17.95 -1.57 10.03
C HIS A 181 -18.70 -2.89 10.26
N PHE A 182 -18.86 -3.30 11.53
CA PHE A 182 -19.51 -4.56 11.88
C PHE A 182 -21.01 -4.41 12.11
N PHE A 183 -21.45 -3.22 12.53
CA PHE A 183 -22.85 -2.91 12.86
C PHE A 183 -23.28 -1.64 12.14
N PRO A 184 -23.43 -1.67 10.78
CA PRO A 184 -23.81 -0.51 9.99
C PRO A 184 -25.26 -0.07 10.23
#